data_e98c20d3ef7ec661a1dbdc8ef80d05a1
#
_entry.id   e98c20d3ef7ec661a1dbdc8ef80d05a1
#
_cell.length_a   1.000
_cell.length_b   1.000
_cell.length_c   1.000
_cell.angle_alpha   90.00
_cell.angle_beta   90.00
_cell.angle_gamma   90.00
#
_symmetry.space_group_name_H-M   'P 1'
#
loop_
_entity.id
_entity.type
_entity.pdbx_description
1 polymer ?
#
loop_
_entity_poly.entity_id
_entity_poly.type
_entity_poly.pdbx_seq_one_letter_code
_entity_poly.pdbx_strand_id
1 'polypeptide(L)' 'MQTLENLYKQKRSLELDWEQEHRKSGRYTLDMVRIDHRVRELISDIKAKEANLALLQNKIDDAAPEVSVAT' A
#
# COMPACT_ATOMS: atom_id res chain seq x y z
N MET A 1 11.78 10.33 0.44
CA MET A 1 11.29 8.98 0.18
C MET A 1 10.24 8.60 1.20
N GLN A 2 9.14 8.02 0.74
CA GLN A 2 8.07 7.68 1.66
C GLN A 2 8.28 6.30 2.25
N THR A 3 8.01 6.19 3.54
CA THR A 3 8.06 4.89 4.20
C THR A 3 6.73 4.19 4.02
N LEU A 4 6.71 2.88 4.24
CA LEU A 4 5.45 2.13 4.20
C LEU A 4 4.45 2.68 5.19
N GLU A 5 4.91 3.06 6.38
CA GLU A 5 4.04 3.64 7.38
C GLU A 5 3.34 4.91 6.88
N ASN A 6 4.09 5.79 6.21
CA ASN A 6 3.51 7.00 5.65
C ASN A 6 2.51 6.70 4.54
N LEU A 7 2.81 5.72 3.70
CA LEU A 7 1.90 5.32 2.64
C LEU A 7 0.60 4.79 3.21
N TYR A 8 0.66 3.95 4.23
CA TYR A 8 -0.54 3.43 4.88
C TYR A 8 -1.34 4.54 5.54
N LYS A 9 -0.66 5.50 6.17
CA LYS A 9 -1.35 6.64 6.80
C LYS A 9 -2.08 7.48 5.76
N GLN A 10 -1.44 7.75 4.63
CA GLN A 10 -2.07 8.51 3.55
C GLN A 10 -3.28 7.77 2.99
N LYS A 11 -3.12 6.48 2.77
CA LYS A 11 -4.22 5.66 2.27
C LYS A 11 -5.41 5.71 3.21
N ARG A 12 -5.18 5.52 4.50
CA ARG A 12 -6.24 5.54 5.49
C ARG A 12 -6.94 6.90 5.55
N SER A 13 -6.16 7.97 5.49
CA SER A 13 -6.71 9.32 5.50
C SER A 13 -7.64 9.55 4.31
N LEU A 14 -7.22 9.11 3.13
CA LEU A 14 -8.03 9.24 1.93
C LEU A 14 -9.28 8.38 1.99
N GLU A 15 -9.18 7.19 2.55
CA GLU A 15 -10.34 6.32 2.72
C GLU A 15 -11.38 6.94 3.66
N LEU A 16 -10.92 7.60 4.71
CA LEU A 16 -11.82 8.31 5.61
C LEU A 16 -12.49 9.49 4.93
N ASP A 17 -11.73 10.24 4.13
CA ASP A 17 -12.28 11.34 3.35
C ASP A 17 -13.33 10.85 2.38
N TRP A 18 -13.07 9.72 1.72
CA TRP A 18 -14.02 9.11 0.80
C TRP A 18 -15.33 8.75 1.52
N GLU A 19 -15.20 8.14 2.70
CA GLU A 19 -16.38 7.77 3.49
C GLU A 19 -17.20 8.99 3.90
N GLN A 20 -16.52 10.05 4.33
CA GLN A 20 -17.19 11.28 4.70
C GLN A 20 -17.94 11.90 3.53
N GLU A 21 -17.29 11.92 2.38
CA GLU A 21 -17.90 12.46 1.16
C GLU A 21 -19.12 11.65 0.77
N HIS A 22 -19.02 10.34 0.86
CA HIS A 22 -20.15 9.45 0.55
C HIS A 22 -21.32 9.66 1.50
N ARG A 23 -21.05 9.82 2.77
CA ARG A 23 -22.10 10.08 3.76
C ARG A 23 -22.79 11.42 3.52
N LYS A 24 -21.99 12.42 3.12
CA LYS A 24 -22.55 13.73 2.86
C LYS A 24 -23.43 13.77 1.64
N SER A 25 -22.97 13.22 0.55
CA SER A 25 -23.66 13.34 -0.73
C SER A 25 -24.62 12.21 -0.99
N GLY A 26 -24.42 11.07 -0.36
CA GLY A 26 -25.24 9.89 -0.60
C GLY A 26 -25.04 9.29 -1.99
N ARG A 27 -24.04 9.71 -2.71
CA ARG A 27 -23.77 9.18 -4.04
C ARG A 27 -22.31 9.37 -4.39
N TYR A 28 -21.89 8.78 -5.50
CA TYR A 28 -20.51 8.83 -5.96
C TYR A 28 -20.25 10.17 -6.65
N THR A 29 -19.41 11.01 -6.04
CA THR A 29 -19.12 12.34 -6.57
C THR A 29 -17.79 12.35 -7.32
N LEU A 30 -17.52 13.45 -8.01
CA LEU A 30 -16.24 13.63 -8.69
C LEU A 30 -15.07 13.65 -7.71
N ASP A 31 -15.27 14.24 -6.54
CA ASP A 31 -14.23 14.22 -5.50
C ASP A 31 -13.91 12.80 -5.06
N MET A 32 -14.91 11.94 -4.97
CA MET A 32 -14.70 10.54 -4.64
C MET A 32 -13.93 9.81 -5.73
N VAL A 33 -14.14 10.16 -6.99
CA VAL A 33 -13.37 9.60 -8.10
C VAL A 33 -11.89 9.97 -7.95
N ARG A 34 -11.59 11.20 -7.59
CA ARG A 34 -10.22 11.66 -7.40
C ARG A 34 -9.56 10.96 -6.22
N ILE A 35 -10.28 10.82 -5.12
CA ILE A 35 -9.79 10.10 -3.94
C ILE A 35 -9.51 8.65 -4.29
N ASP A 36 -10.44 8.02 -5.00
CA ASP A 36 -10.29 6.63 -5.44
C ASP A 36 -9.03 6.45 -6.28
N HIS A 37 -8.82 7.35 -7.21
CA HIS A 37 -7.63 7.30 -8.07
C HIS A 37 -6.35 7.40 -7.24
N ARG A 38 -6.33 8.31 -6.29
CA ARG A 38 -5.17 8.50 -5.42
C ARG A 38 -4.93 7.27 -4.53
N VAL A 39 -6.00 6.68 -4.01
CA VAL A 39 -5.90 5.46 -3.20
C VAL A 39 -5.30 4.32 -4.03
N ARG A 40 -5.70 4.18 -5.27
CA ARG A 40 -5.14 3.15 -6.16
C ARG A 40 -3.66 3.36 -6.40
N GLU A 41 -3.23 4.60 -6.58
CA GLU A 41 -1.81 4.90 -6.71
C GLU A 41 -1.05 4.51 -5.46
N LEU A 42 -1.60 4.82 -4.29
CA LEU A 42 -0.96 4.46 -3.02
C LEU A 42 -0.90 2.96 -2.83
N ILE A 43 -1.94 2.24 -3.21
CA ILE A 43 -1.93 0.77 -3.13
C ILE A 43 -0.83 0.21 -4.03
N SER A 44 -0.66 0.76 -5.21
CA SER A 44 0.40 0.34 -6.13
C SER A 44 1.78 0.59 -5.51
N ASP A 45 1.98 1.76 -4.92
CA ASP A 45 3.24 2.11 -4.26
C ASP A 45 3.52 1.20 -3.06
N ILE A 46 2.49 0.92 -2.27
CA ILE A 46 2.61 0.03 -1.12
C ILE A 46 3.03 -1.37 -1.59
N LYS A 47 2.37 -1.89 -2.61
CA LYS A 47 2.70 -3.20 -3.14
C LYS A 47 4.13 -3.27 -3.66
N ALA A 48 4.56 -2.22 -4.33
CA ALA A 48 5.93 -2.16 -4.85
C ALA A 48 6.95 -2.18 -3.70
N LYS A 49 6.69 -1.41 -2.64
CA LYS A 49 7.60 -1.40 -1.50
C LYS A 49 7.60 -2.72 -0.75
N GLU A 50 6.44 -3.32 -0.58
CA GLU A 50 6.34 -4.62 0.07
C GLU A 50 7.06 -5.70 -0.73
N ALA A 51 6.93 -5.65 -2.04
CA ALA A 51 7.65 -6.59 -2.91
C ALA A 51 9.16 -6.42 -2.78
N ASN A 52 9.65 -5.18 -2.72
CA ASN A 52 11.06 -4.92 -2.56
C ASN A 52 11.58 -5.44 -1.22
N LEU A 53 10.81 -5.25 -0.15
CA LEU A 53 11.20 -5.78 1.16
C LEU A 53 11.21 -7.30 1.17
N ALA A 54 10.25 -7.92 0.52
CA ALA A 54 10.21 -9.36 0.41
C ALA A 54 11.41 -9.91 -0.36
N LEU A 55 11.80 -9.21 -1.43
CA LEU A 55 12.98 -9.59 -2.18
C LEU A 55 14.25 -9.52 -1.35
N LEU A 56 14.37 -8.47 -0.54
CA LEU A 56 15.52 -8.33 0.35
C LEU A 56 15.56 -9.44 1.38
N GLN A 57 14.43 -9.79 1.95
CA GLN A 57 14.34 -10.88 2.91
C GLN A 57 14.64 -12.21 2.26
N ASN A 58 14.16 -12.44 1.06
CA ASN A 58 14.45 -13.66 0.33
C ASN A 58 15.95 -13.80 0.04
N LYS A 59 16.63 -12.71 -0.28
CA LYS A 59 18.06 -12.74 -0.50
C LYS A 59 18.83 -13.10 0.76
N ILE A 60 18.39 -12.56 1.89
CA ILE A 60 19.00 -12.89 3.17
C ILE A 60 18.79 -14.36 3.48
N ASP A 61 17.61 -14.87 3.28
CA ASP A 61 17.30 -16.26 3.51
C ASP A 61 18.13 -17.17 2.62
N ASP A 62 18.26 -16.82 1.35
CA ASP A 62 19.07 -17.61 0.43
C ASP A 62 20.52 -17.64 0.86
N ALA A 63 21.01 -16.53 1.38
CA ALA A 63 22.38 -16.49 1.83
C ALA A 63 22.55 -17.34 3.06
N ALA A 64 21.56 -17.41 3.84
CA ALA A 64 21.68 -18.10 5.05
C ALA A 64 21.50 -19.53 4.91
N PRO A 65 20.96 -20.06 4.33
CA PRO A 65 20.77 -21.27 4.34
C PRO A 65 21.01 -22.24 3.77
N GLU A 66 21.52 -21.98 3.23
CA GLU A 66 21.84 -22.81 2.69
C GLU A 66 21.44 -23.86 3.21
N VAL A 67 21.38 -23.71 3.78
CA VAL A 67 20.98 -24.42 4.57
C VAL A 67 19.92 -25.18 4.28
N SER A 68 19.20 -24.71 4.40
CA SER A 68 18.08 -25.31 4.33
C SER A 68 18.01 -26.20 3.32
N VAL A 69 18.38 -25.89 2.49
CA VAL A 69 18.27 -26.56 1.51
C VAL A 69 18.57 -27.77 1.57
N ALA A 70 19.34 -27.89 2.01
CA ALA A 70 19.82 -28.96 1.97
C ALA A 70 18.93 -29.98 2.12
N THR A 71 18.49 -30.00 2.35
CA THR A 71 17.75 -30.91 2.51
C THR A 71 17.20 -31.42 1.86
#